data_d0bc0c40bb38a92cbccee618b3894b87
#
_entry.id   d0bc0c40bb38a92cbccee618b3894b87
#
_cell.length_a   1.000
_cell.length_b   1.000
_cell.length_c   1.000
_cell.angle_alpha   90.00
_cell.angle_beta   90.00
_cell.angle_gamma   90.00
#
_symmetry.space_group_name_H-M   'P 1'
#
loop_
_entity.id
_entity.type
_entity.pdbx_description
1 polymer ?
#
loop_
_entity_poly.entity_id
_entity_poly.type
_entity_poly.pdbx_seq_one_letter_code
_entity_poly.pdbx_strand_id
1 'polypeptide(L)'
;MQKISFTRFQGILVGTAAMAIMLFVSACAGTGTSTGQSTTSSTTNTLTTPTTQVQQPTSQSSSPTVQTVAFKAGGISFIGPVKSITSSSLVMSAPNGQTYTMTINAQTDRSAYGGSLPTVGASVNMDSAINQDGSLTATILKPAQPGDPDLNEIAYTGITTSSVGADRVLHFTAGTKSYTFTIPAAADLSDFSGNAQAIVVNTTVKVKVAYPVNTIVSVGNAGATTGG
;
A
#
# COMPACT_ATOMS: atom_id res chain seq x y z
N MET A 1 -28.38 28.50 40.17
CA MET A 1 -27.58 29.39 39.32
C MET A 1 -26.15 29.35 39.76
N GLN A 2 -25.31 28.58 39.05
CA GLN A 2 -23.88 28.45 39.33
C GLN A 2 -23.09 28.96 38.12
N LYS A 3 -22.36 30.05 38.32
CA LYS A 3 -21.48 30.67 37.32
C LYS A 3 -20.18 29.88 37.25
N ILE A 4 -19.87 29.28 36.10
CA ILE A 4 -18.58 28.68 35.81
C ILE A 4 -17.68 29.70 35.12
N SER A 5 -16.58 30.04 35.80
CA SER A 5 -15.57 30.99 35.34
C SER A 5 -14.61 30.31 34.37
N PHE A 6 -14.47 30.84 33.14
CA PHE A 6 -13.50 30.37 32.15
C PHE A 6 -12.18 31.12 32.37
N THR A 7 -11.15 30.39 32.77
CA THR A 7 -9.76 30.91 32.82
C THR A 7 -9.09 30.66 31.48
N ARG A 8 -8.72 31.76 30.79
CA ARG A 8 -7.92 31.75 29.58
C ARG A 8 -6.48 31.39 29.93
N PHE A 9 -5.95 30.34 29.33
CA PHE A 9 -4.50 30.09 29.27
C PHE A 9 -3.98 30.49 27.87
N GLN A 10 -3.29 31.63 27.82
CA GLN A 10 -2.44 32.02 26.69
C GLN A 10 -1.04 31.49 26.99
N GLY A 11 -0.55 30.56 26.16
CA GLY A 11 0.84 30.13 26.14
C GLY A 11 1.39 30.27 24.75
N ILE A 12 2.09 31.37 24.48
CA ILE A 12 2.88 31.59 23.28
C ILE A 12 4.20 30.85 23.47
N LEU A 13 4.54 29.91 22.62
CA LEU A 13 5.89 29.35 22.52
C LEU A 13 6.35 29.41 21.06
N VAL A 14 7.17 30.45 20.81
CA VAL A 14 7.90 30.64 19.56
C VAL A 14 9.14 29.73 19.63
N GLY A 15 9.19 28.72 18.78
CA GLY A 15 10.35 27.84 18.61
C GLY A 15 10.80 27.86 17.14
N THR A 16 11.82 28.70 16.88
CA THR A 16 12.59 28.67 15.63
C THR A 16 13.50 27.44 15.63
N ALA A 17 13.38 26.59 14.65
CA ALA A 17 14.36 25.54 14.38
C ALA A 17 14.80 25.56 12.91
N ALA A 18 16.11 25.63 12.76
CA ALA A 18 16.88 25.90 11.56
C ALA A 18 16.79 24.76 10.54
N MET A 19 16.77 25.18 9.29
CA MET A 19 16.84 24.40 8.05
C MET A 19 18.27 23.86 7.87
N ALA A 20 18.43 22.56 7.71
CA ALA A 20 19.63 21.94 7.16
C ALA A 20 19.28 21.26 5.84
N ILE A 21 19.67 21.90 4.74
CA ILE A 21 19.60 21.37 3.38
C ILE A 21 20.85 20.53 3.16
N MET A 22 20.71 19.23 2.98
CA MET A 22 21.78 18.38 2.44
C MET A 22 21.44 17.99 1.00
N LEU A 23 22.15 18.62 0.08
CA LEU A 23 22.24 18.24 -1.33
C LEU A 23 23.21 17.05 -1.45
N PHE A 24 22.71 15.88 -1.85
CA PHE A 24 23.54 14.80 -2.37
C PHE A 24 23.39 14.75 -3.90
N VAL A 25 24.42 15.25 -4.56
CA VAL A 25 24.67 15.03 -5.98
C VAL A 25 25.52 13.77 -6.09
N SER A 26 25.00 12.70 -6.66
CA SER A 26 25.78 11.55 -7.11
C SER A 26 25.61 11.39 -8.61
N ALA A 27 26.62 11.88 -9.33
CA ALA A 27 26.85 11.58 -10.74
C ALA A 27 27.69 10.30 -10.80
N CYS A 28 27.20 9.27 -11.49
CA CYS A 28 28.01 8.19 -12.03
C CYS A 28 27.72 8.00 -13.49
N ALA A 29 28.59 8.58 -14.31
CA ALA A 29 28.73 8.26 -15.73
C ALA A 29 29.56 6.97 -15.83
N GLY A 30 29.03 5.96 -16.51
CA GLY A 30 29.74 4.73 -16.88
C GLY A 30 29.49 4.44 -18.34
N THR A 31 30.31 5.01 -19.22
CA THR A 31 30.46 4.62 -20.63
C THR A 31 31.32 3.35 -20.70
N GLY A 32 30.77 2.28 -21.27
CA GLY A 32 31.48 1.06 -21.59
C GLY A 32 31.17 0.63 -23.02
N THR A 33 31.92 1.16 -23.97
CA THR A 33 31.98 0.71 -25.37
C THR A 33 32.88 -0.52 -25.43
N SER A 34 32.41 -1.63 -25.99
CA SER A 34 33.26 -2.76 -26.37
C SER A 34 32.80 -3.27 -27.72
N THR A 35 33.49 -2.80 -28.75
CA THR A 35 33.57 -3.38 -30.09
C THR A 35 34.55 -4.57 -30.03
N GLY A 36 34.12 -5.74 -30.49
CA GLY A 36 34.98 -6.90 -30.68
C GLY A 36 34.50 -7.72 -31.84
N GLN A 37 34.94 -7.32 -33.05
CA GLN A 37 34.82 -8.06 -34.30
C GLN A 37 35.99 -9.02 -34.38
N SER A 38 35.75 -10.30 -34.61
CA SER A 38 36.78 -11.25 -35.11
C SER A 38 36.16 -12.24 -36.07
N THR A 39 36.45 -12.00 -37.30
CA THR A 39 36.35 -12.91 -38.42
C THR A 39 37.55 -13.89 -38.36
N THR A 40 37.34 -15.19 -38.50
CA THR A 40 38.34 -16.05 -39.12
C THR A 40 37.67 -17.23 -39.80
N SER A 41 38.07 -17.38 -41.03
CA SER A 41 37.63 -18.31 -42.06
C SER A 41 38.24 -19.70 -41.93
N SER A 42 37.51 -20.66 -42.51
CA SER A 42 38.00 -21.87 -43.24
C SER A 42 38.74 -22.97 -42.51
N THR A 43 38.21 -24.16 -42.53
CA THR A 43 38.77 -25.21 -43.42
C THR A 43 37.87 -26.44 -43.48
N THR A 44 37.58 -26.86 -44.70
CA THR A 44 36.93 -28.10 -45.11
C THR A 44 37.77 -29.31 -44.75
N ASN A 45 37.18 -30.29 -44.05
CA ASN A 45 37.67 -31.67 -44.15
C ASN A 45 36.48 -32.63 -44.08
N THR A 46 36.21 -33.21 -45.23
CA THR A 46 35.30 -34.33 -45.44
C THR A 46 35.95 -35.62 -44.89
N LEU A 47 35.31 -36.25 -43.91
CA LEU A 47 35.55 -37.64 -43.62
C LEU A 47 34.25 -38.35 -43.28
N THR A 48 33.82 -39.20 -44.18
CA THR A 48 32.69 -40.11 -44.03
C THR A 48 33.07 -41.27 -43.13
N THR A 49 32.28 -41.56 -42.08
CA THR A 49 32.14 -42.87 -41.45
C THR A 49 30.91 -42.95 -40.55
N PRO A 50 30.39 -44.12 -40.17
CA PRO A 50 28.98 -44.46 -40.32
C PRO A 50 28.10 -44.09 -39.13
N THR A 51 26.87 -43.92 -39.42
CA THR A 51 25.71 -43.65 -38.59
C THR A 51 25.55 -44.68 -37.46
N THR A 52 25.75 -44.21 -36.22
CA THR A 52 25.08 -44.81 -35.05
C THR A 52 24.10 -43.77 -34.54
N GLN A 53 22.82 -44.03 -34.75
CA GLN A 53 21.75 -43.21 -34.17
C GLN A 53 21.79 -43.38 -32.64
N VAL A 54 22.38 -42.43 -31.97
CA VAL A 54 22.15 -42.22 -30.56
C VAL A 54 20.91 -41.36 -30.45
N GLN A 55 19.82 -41.92 -29.94
CA GLN A 55 18.63 -41.20 -29.56
C GLN A 55 19.02 -40.12 -28.54
N GLN A 56 19.00 -38.87 -28.98
CA GLN A 56 19.17 -37.71 -28.14
C GLN A 56 17.95 -37.59 -27.25
N PRO A 57 18.07 -37.56 -25.90
CA PRO A 57 16.93 -37.28 -25.05
C PRO A 57 16.49 -35.86 -25.33
N THR A 58 15.25 -35.74 -25.81
CA THR A 58 14.56 -34.45 -25.92
C THR A 58 14.39 -33.85 -24.53
N SER A 59 15.32 -32.99 -24.16
CA SER A 59 15.15 -32.13 -23.01
C SER A 59 13.98 -31.22 -23.29
N GLN A 60 12.80 -31.57 -22.76
CA GLN A 60 11.68 -30.63 -22.67
C GLN A 60 12.15 -29.48 -21.76
N SER A 61 12.55 -28.38 -22.39
CA SER A 61 12.69 -27.10 -21.72
C SER A 61 11.30 -26.66 -21.27
N SER A 62 10.91 -27.01 -20.05
CA SER A 62 9.77 -26.41 -19.39
C SER A 62 10.10 -24.96 -19.12
N SER A 63 9.63 -24.08 -19.98
CA SER A 63 9.63 -22.63 -19.68
C SER A 63 8.97 -22.43 -18.32
N PRO A 64 9.57 -21.68 -17.39
CA PRO A 64 8.94 -21.38 -16.12
C PRO A 64 7.62 -20.64 -16.42
N THR A 65 6.51 -21.28 -16.07
CA THR A 65 5.22 -20.63 -16.09
C THR A 65 5.27 -19.51 -15.04
N VAL A 66 5.45 -18.28 -15.49
CA VAL A 66 5.27 -17.11 -14.62
C VAL A 66 3.81 -17.13 -14.18
N GLN A 67 3.57 -17.60 -12.97
CA GLN A 67 2.25 -17.45 -12.35
C GLN A 67 2.04 -15.97 -12.13
N THR A 68 1.27 -15.34 -13.00
CA THR A 68 0.73 -14.02 -12.79
C THR A 68 -0.22 -14.15 -11.59
N VAL A 69 0.25 -13.78 -10.40
CA VAL A 69 -0.62 -13.66 -9.23
C VAL A 69 -1.66 -12.63 -9.62
N ALA A 70 -2.92 -13.06 -9.71
CA ALA A 70 -4.02 -12.16 -10.04
C ALA A 70 -4.02 -11.04 -9.00
N PHE A 71 -3.85 -9.80 -9.47
CA PHE A 71 -3.93 -8.61 -8.62
C PHE A 71 -5.30 -8.61 -7.95
N LYS A 72 -5.32 -8.73 -6.65
CA LYS A 72 -6.53 -8.57 -5.85
C LYS A 72 -6.55 -7.15 -5.32
N ALA A 73 -7.64 -6.44 -5.57
CA ALA A 73 -7.79 -5.05 -5.19
C ALA A 73 -7.47 -4.83 -3.71
N GLY A 74 -6.49 -3.98 -3.45
CA GLY A 74 -6.18 -3.46 -2.13
C GLY A 74 -6.73 -2.06 -1.96
N GLY A 75 -6.71 -1.53 -0.75
CA GLY A 75 -7.14 -0.17 -0.45
C GLY A 75 -6.42 0.41 0.74
N ILE A 76 -6.44 1.74 0.82
CA ILE A 76 -5.97 2.50 1.98
C ILE A 76 -7.06 3.53 2.31
N SER A 77 -7.45 3.60 3.58
CA SER A 77 -8.41 4.57 4.08
C SER A 77 -7.84 5.27 5.30
N PHE A 78 -7.99 6.58 5.39
CA PHE A 78 -7.59 7.37 6.55
C PHE A 78 -8.25 8.75 6.57
N ILE A 79 -8.17 9.41 7.71
CA ILE A 79 -8.57 10.80 7.88
C ILE A 79 -7.30 11.66 7.94
N GLY A 80 -7.29 12.74 7.16
CA GLY A 80 -6.14 13.65 7.16
C GLY A 80 -6.38 14.97 6.44
N PRO A 81 -5.49 15.96 6.63
CA PRO A 81 -5.60 17.24 5.95
C PRO A 81 -5.18 17.15 4.48
N VAL A 82 -5.93 17.85 3.64
CA VAL A 82 -5.57 18.08 2.23
C VAL A 82 -4.37 19.01 2.15
N LYS A 83 -3.30 18.57 1.49
CA LYS A 83 -2.09 19.37 1.23
C LYS A 83 -2.18 20.12 -0.09
N SER A 84 -2.67 19.45 -1.12
CA SER A 84 -2.96 20.05 -2.41
C SER A 84 -4.05 19.27 -3.14
N ILE A 85 -4.75 19.94 -4.04
CA ILE A 85 -5.84 19.34 -4.81
C ILE A 85 -5.98 20.02 -6.17
N THR A 86 -6.23 19.21 -7.19
CA THR A 86 -6.59 19.60 -8.55
C THR A 86 -7.83 18.82 -8.99
N SER A 87 -8.32 19.03 -10.19
CA SER A 87 -9.46 18.27 -10.74
C SER A 87 -9.16 16.76 -10.89
N SER A 88 -7.90 16.37 -10.95
CA SER A 88 -7.47 14.97 -11.20
C SER A 88 -6.55 14.38 -10.14
N SER A 89 -6.13 15.18 -9.14
CA SER A 89 -5.17 14.72 -8.13
C SER A 89 -5.46 15.30 -6.76
N LEU A 90 -5.33 14.48 -5.73
CA LEU A 90 -5.45 14.82 -4.32
C LEU A 90 -4.18 14.39 -3.59
N VAL A 91 -3.62 15.30 -2.80
CA VAL A 91 -2.48 15.01 -1.92
C VAL A 91 -2.90 15.25 -0.48
N MET A 92 -2.73 14.24 0.37
CA MET A 92 -3.11 14.28 1.79
C MET A 92 -1.98 13.81 2.69
N SER A 93 -1.93 14.34 3.92
CA SER A 93 -1.10 13.76 4.99
C SER A 93 -1.92 12.74 5.77
N ALA A 94 -1.32 11.59 6.03
CA ALA A 94 -1.91 10.54 6.84
C ALA A 94 -1.40 10.57 8.29
N PRO A 95 -2.08 9.89 9.25
CA PRO A 95 -1.69 9.83 10.66
C PRO A 95 -0.30 9.28 10.92
N ASN A 96 0.27 8.47 10.02
CA ASN A 96 1.63 7.95 10.10
C ASN A 96 2.71 8.97 9.68
N GLY A 97 2.33 10.22 9.39
CA GLY A 97 3.22 11.29 8.92
C GLY A 97 3.58 11.22 7.44
N GLN A 98 3.14 10.20 6.72
CA GLN A 98 3.38 10.09 5.28
C GLN A 98 2.41 10.94 4.48
N THR A 99 2.82 11.30 3.27
CA THR A 99 1.98 11.98 2.29
C THR A 99 1.59 10.99 1.21
N TYR A 100 0.29 10.94 0.90
CA TYR A 100 -0.27 10.09 -0.15
C TYR A 100 -0.81 10.96 -1.28
N THR A 101 -0.48 10.57 -2.51
CA THR A 101 -1.03 11.17 -3.73
C THR A 101 -2.01 10.19 -4.36
N MET A 102 -3.20 10.65 -4.67
CA MET A 102 -4.29 9.85 -5.23
C MET A 102 -4.84 10.53 -6.49
N THR A 103 -5.20 9.73 -7.47
CA THR A 103 -5.97 10.18 -8.62
C THR A 103 -7.42 10.40 -8.23
N ILE A 104 -8.01 11.50 -8.67
CA ILE A 104 -9.45 11.76 -8.65
C ILE A 104 -9.98 11.54 -10.06
N ASN A 105 -11.10 10.86 -10.21
CA ASN A 105 -11.76 10.64 -11.49
C ASN A 105 -13.30 10.76 -11.36
N ALA A 106 -14.02 10.45 -12.43
CA ALA A 106 -15.49 10.54 -12.46
C ALA A 106 -16.17 9.52 -11.52
N GLN A 107 -15.49 8.42 -11.16
CA GLN A 107 -15.99 7.39 -10.24
C GLN A 107 -15.73 7.73 -8.78
N THR A 108 -14.93 8.76 -8.47
CA THR A 108 -14.70 9.20 -7.09
C THR A 108 -15.99 9.76 -6.51
N ASP A 109 -16.54 9.10 -5.48
CA ASP A 109 -17.73 9.60 -4.76
C ASP A 109 -17.37 10.84 -3.95
N ARG A 110 -18.00 11.96 -4.31
CA ARG A 110 -17.88 13.27 -3.67
C ARG A 110 -19.24 13.81 -3.26
N SER A 111 -20.24 12.93 -3.15
CA SER A 111 -21.63 13.30 -2.82
C SER A 111 -21.69 14.09 -1.52
N ALA A 112 -20.86 13.77 -0.52
CA ALA A 112 -20.74 14.49 0.74
C ALA A 112 -20.23 15.94 0.62
N TYR A 113 -19.65 16.30 -0.54
CA TYR A 113 -19.25 17.66 -0.92
C TYR A 113 -20.15 18.26 -1.99
N GLY A 114 -21.34 17.68 -2.23
CA GLY A 114 -22.24 18.11 -3.29
C GLY A 114 -21.62 18.00 -4.69
N GLY A 115 -20.72 17.05 -4.91
CA GLY A 115 -19.97 16.84 -6.16
C GLY A 115 -18.73 17.74 -6.32
N SER A 116 -18.52 18.70 -5.43
CA SER A 116 -17.32 19.57 -5.43
C SER A 116 -16.08 18.84 -4.89
N LEU A 117 -14.95 19.51 -4.92
CA LEU A 117 -13.72 19.04 -4.29
C LEU A 117 -13.55 19.66 -2.89
N PRO A 118 -12.91 18.95 -1.93
CA PRO A 118 -12.52 19.56 -0.67
C PRO A 118 -11.50 20.69 -0.89
N THR A 119 -11.39 21.61 0.07
CA THR A 119 -10.40 22.69 0.03
C THR A 119 -9.09 22.26 0.65
N VAL A 120 -7.98 22.94 0.27
CA VAL A 120 -6.68 22.75 0.93
C VAL A 120 -6.81 23.08 2.41
N GLY A 121 -6.23 22.26 3.28
CA GLY A 121 -6.33 22.36 4.74
C GLY A 121 -7.54 21.67 5.34
N ALA A 122 -8.59 21.33 4.56
CA ALA A 122 -9.71 20.58 5.07
C ALA A 122 -9.29 19.18 5.55
N SER A 123 -9.85 18.72 6.67
CA SER A 123 -9.72 17.34 7.13
C SER A 123 -10.75 16.48 6.39
N VAL A 124 -10.26 15.45 5.70
CA VAL A 124 -11.05 14.59 4.82
C VAL A 124 -10.93 13.14 5.28
N ASN A 125 -12.05 12.45 5.41
CA ASN A 125 -12.12 11.01 5.50
C ASN A 125 -12.10 10.46 4.06
N MET A 126 -11.06 9.71 3.71
CA MET A 126 -10.74 9.27 2.38
C MET A 126 -10.63 7.76 2.31
N ASP A 127 -11.33 7.16 1.33
CA ASP A 127 -11.10 5.79 0.88
C ASP A 127 -10.42 5.79 -0.49
N SER A 128 -9.48 4.88 -0.69
CA SER A 128 -8.82 4.70 -1.99
C SER A 128 -8.67 3.24 -2.36
N ALA A 129 -8.63 2.98 -3.66
CA ALA A 129 -8.20 1.71 -4.23
C ALA A 129 -6.72 1.81 -4.63
N ILE A 130 -6.00 0.69 -4.47
CA ILE A 130 -4.64 0.53 -4.97
C ILE A 130 -4.72 -0.10 -6.35
N ASN A 131 -4.13 0.54 -7.35
CA ASN A 131 -4.07 0.04 -8.73
C ASN A 131 -2.95 -0.99 -8.91
N GLN A 132 -2.94 -1.70 -10.04
CA GLN A 132 -1.93 -2.73 -10.34
C GLN A 132 -0.50 -2.18 -10.36
N ASP A 133 -0.32 -0.92 -10.73
CA ASP A 133 0.96 -0.22 -10.75
C ASP A 133 1.37 0.34 -9.38
N GLY A 134 0.53 0.14 -8.34
CA GLY A 134 0.74 0.64 -6.99
C GLY A 134 0.29 2.09 -6.77
N SER A 135 -0.22 2.77 -7.81
CA SER A 135 -0.84 4.09 -7.66
C SER A 135 -2.17 4.00 -6.90
N LEU A 136 -2.62 5.13 -6.36
CA LEU A 136 -3.87 5.21 -5.62
C LEU A 136 -4.92 5.98 -6.42
N THR A 137 -6.16 5.48 -6.38
CA THR A 137 -7.34 6.20 -6.88
C THR A 137 -8.30 6.43 -5.72
N ALA A 138 -8.65 7.68 -5.45
CA ALA A 138 -9.66 8.01 -4.46
C ALA A 138 -11.03 7.45 -4.89
N THR A 139 -11.66 6.67 -4.02
CA THR A 139 -12.98 6.10 -4.27
C THR A 139 -14.08 6.88 -3.58
N ILE A 140 -13.83 7.36 -2.35
CA ILE A 140 -14.78 8.14 -1.55
C ILE A 140 -14.04 9.29 -0.88
N LEU A 141 -14.65 10.49 -0.91
CA LEU A 141 -14.20 11.66 -0.16
C LEU A 141 -15.36 12.20 0.68
N LYS A 142 -15.16 12.27 1.99
CA LYS A 142 -16.16 12.82 2.95
C LYS A 142 -15.50 13.83 3.89
N PRO A 143 -16.19 14.86 4.36
CA PRO A 143 -15.71 15.69 5.46
C PRO A 143 -15.46 14.82 6.70
N ALA A 144 -14.31 14.98 7.34
CA ALA A 144 -14.08 14.37 8.65
C ALA A 144 -15.03 14.97 9.67
N GLN A 145 -15.59 14.14 10.54
CA GLN A 145 -16.50 14.58 11.59
C GLN A 145 -15.72 14.81 12.91
N PRO A 146 -16.11 15.82 13.71
CA PRO A 146 -15.54 15.96 15.05
C PRO A 146 -15.80 14.70 15.89
N GLY A 147 -14.74 14.17 16.50
CA GLY A 147 -14.84 12.96 17.32
C GLY A 147 -14.88 11.65 16.52
N ASP A 148 -14.58 11.68 15.22
CA ASP A 148 -14.44 10.47 14.42
C ASP A 148 -13.39 9.53 15.07
N PRO A 149 -13.73 8.28 15.39
CA PRO A 149 -12.84 7.35 16.06
C PRO A 149 -11.60 7.01 15.23
N ASP A 150 -11.69 7.16 13.91
CA ASP A 150 -10.63 6.78 12.96
C ASP A 150 -9.59 7.91 12.71
N LEU A 151 -9.65 9.02 13.47
CA LEU A 151 -8.79 10.20 13.26
C LEU A 151 -7.28 9.89 13.28
N ASN A 152 -6.85 8.91 14.05
CA ASN A 152 -5.45 8.52 14.20
C ASN A 152 -5.19 7.12 13.63
N GLU A 153 -6.05 6.63 12.75
CA GLU A 153 -5.95 5.30 12.19
C GLU A 153 -5.73 5.33 10.69
N ILE A 154 -5.04 4.30 10.20
CA ILE A 154 -5.00 3.95 8.78
C ILE A 154 -5.57 2.55 8.64
N ALA A 155 -6.56 2.38 7.78
CA ALA A 155 -7.07 1.08 7.41
C ALA A 155 -6.45 0.63 6.09
N TYR A 156 -5.88 -0.56 6.10
CA TYR A 156 -5.34 -1.24 4.91
C TYR A 156 -6.26 -2.38 4.53
N THR A 157 -6.72 -2.42 3.30
CA THR A 157 -7.41 -3.58 2.73
C THR A 157 -6.43 -4.36 1.88
N GLY A 158 -6.32 -5.68 2.13
CA GLY A 158 -5.35 -6.52 1.42
C GLY A 158 -5.66 -8.00 1.60
N ILE A 159 -4.71 -8.84 1.18
CA ILE A 159 -4.87 -10.30 1.21
C ILE A 159 -3.75 -10.91 2.01
N THR A 160 -4.11 -11.78 2.93
CA THR A 160 -3.15 -12.53 3.74
C THR A 160 -2.30 -13.45 2.87
N THR A 161 -0.99 -13.41 3.11
CA THR A 161 0.01 -14.22 2.40
C THR A 161 0.36 -15.50 3.14
N SER A 162 0.01 -15.58 4.42
CA SER A 162 0.12 -16.78 5.26
C SER A 162 -1.02 -16.81 6.29
N SER A 163 -1.30 -17.99 6.85
CA SER A 163 -2.19 -18.10 8.01
C SER A 163 -1.50 -17.54 9.25
N VAL A 164 -2.29 -16.95 10.16
CA VAL A 164 -1.77 -16.42 11.43
C VAL A 164 -1.52 -17.59 12.39
N GLY A 165 -0.29 -17.69 12.91
CA GLY A 165 0.12 -18.71 13.87
C GLY A 165 -0.14 -18.33 15.34
N ALA A 166 0.41 -19.11 16.26
CA ALA A 166 0.37 -18.83 17.69
C ALA A 166 1.14 -17.56 18.09
N ASP A 167 2.10 -17.14 17.28
CA ASP A 167 2.86 -15.90 17.41
C ASP A 167 2.04 -14.65 17.09
N ARG A 168 0.82 -14.84 16.55
CA ARG A 168 -0.11 -13.76 16.17
C ARG A 168 0.46 -12.77 15.16
N VAL A 169 1.38 -13.20 14.30
CA VAL A 169 1.94 -12.35 13.24
C VAL A 169 1.07 -12.44 12.00
N LEU A 170 0.59 -11.29 11.54
CA LEU A 170 -0.22 -11.12 10.33
C LEU A 170 0.68 -10.64 9.19
N HIS A 171 0.72 -11.42 8.12
CA HIS A 171 1.36 -11.04 6.86
C HIS A 171 0.30 -10.87 5.79
N PHE A 172 0.26 -9.72 5.15
CA PHE A 172 -0.67 -9.47 4.04
C PHE A 172 -0.06 -8.53 3.00
N THR A 173 -0.64 -8.54 1.82
CA THR A 173 -0.26 -7.65 0.71
C THR A 173 -1.44 -6.75 0.38
N ALA A 174 -1.19 -5.45 0.30
CA ALA A 174 -2.12 -4.45 -0.22
C ALA A 174 -1.53 -3.82 -1.49
N GLY A 175 -2.12 -4.12 -2.63
CA GLY A 175 -1.55 -3.79 -3.94
C GLY A 175 -0.21 -4.51 -4.16
N THR A 176 0.86 -3.73 -4.33
CA THR A 176 2.22 -4.24 -4.53
C THR A 176 3.06 -4.23 -3.24
N LYS A 177 2.50 -3.78 -2.11
CA LYS A 177 3.22 -3.64 -0.84
C LYS A 177 2.87 -4.77 0.13
N SER A 178 3.89 -5.37 0.74
CA SER A 178 3.75 -6.36 1.80
C SER A 178 3.82 -5.68 3.16
N TYR A 179 2.97 -6.13 4.07
CA TYR A 179 2.87 -5.62 5.44
C TYR A 179 3.00 -6.78 6.42
N THR A 180 3.63 -6.50 7.55
CA THR A 180 3.77 -7.45 8.66
C THR A 180 3.48 -6.71 9.95
N PHE A 181 2.53 -7.24 10.73
CA PHE A 181 2.15 -6.70 12.03
C PHE A 181 1.93 -7.83 13.04
N THR A 182 2.22 -7.57 14.29
CA THR A 182 1.75 -8.43 15.39
C THR A 182 0.36 -7.99 15.81
N ILE A 183 -0.59 -8.92 15.91
CA ILE A 183 -1.96 -8.68 16.38
C ILE A 183 -1.96 -8.68 17.90
N PRO A 184 -2.19 -7.54 18.59
CA PRO A 184 -2.28 -7.50 20.05
C PRO A 184 -3.45 -8.36 20.57
N ALA A 185 -3.37 -8.76 21.82
CA ALA A 185 -4.47 -9.50 22.45
C ALA A 185 -5.77 -8.67 22.54
N ALA A 186 -5.62 -7.34 22.65
CA ALA A 186 -6.73 -6.39 22.74
C ALA A 186 -7.32 -5.97 21.38
N ALA A 187 -6.74 -6.44 20.26
CA ALA A 187 -7.28 -6.10 18.93
C ALA A 187 -8.67 -6.68 18.74
N ASP A 188 -9.56 -5.90 18.13
CA ASP A 188 -10.89 -6.37 17.75
C ASP A 188 -10.78 -7.36 16.58
N LEU A 189 -11.23 -8.57 16.79
CA LEU A 189 -11.28 -9.69 15.85
C LEU A 189 -12.69 -10.25 15.75
N SER A 190 -13.71 -9.43 15.90
CA SER A 190 -15.13 -9.87 15.93
C SER A 190 -15.49 -10.72 14.70
N ASP A 191 -15.01 -10.34 13.51
CA ASP A 191 -15.23 -11.09 12.25
C ASP A 191 -14.55 -12.47 12.23
N PHE A 192 -13.63 -12.73 13.15
CA PHE A 192 -12.91 -13.98 13.34
C PHE A 192 -13.22 -14.65 14.68
N SER A 193 -14.38 -14.31 15.27
CA SER A 193 -14.84 -14.84 16.57
C SER A 193 -13.81 -14.65 17.71
N GLY A 194 -13.05 -13.56 17.66
CA GLY A 194 -11.99 -13.25 18.63
C GLY A 194 -10.69 -14.06 18.46
N ASN A 195 -10.60 -14.92 17.45
CA ASN A 195 -9.47 -15.83 17.25
C ASN A 195 -8.59 -15.41 16.07
N ALA A 196 -7.37 -14.93 16.35
CA ALA A 196 -6.42 -14.56 15.30
C ALA A 196 -6.04 -15.74 14.39
N GLN A 197 -6.01 -16.97 14.88
CA GLN A 197 -5.67 -18.17 14.10
C GLN A 197 -6.77 -18.56 13.09
N ALA A 198 -7.97 -17.97 13.20
CA ALA A 198 -9.00 -18.10 12.19
C ALA A 198 -8.70 -17.29 10.92
N ILE A 199 -7.70 -16.40 10.95
CA ILE A 199 -7.22 -15.66 9.80
C ILE A 199 -6.28 -16.57 8.99
N VAL A 200 -6.79 -17.13 7.91
CA VAL A 200 -6.05 -18.06 7.05
C VAL A 200 -5.47 -17.37 5.82
N VAL A 201 -4.54 -18.04 5.13
CA VAL A 201 -3.96 -17.56 3.86
C VAL A 201 -5.06 -17.28 2.82
N ASN A 202 -4.84 -16.27 1.96
CA ASN A 202 -5.79 -15.81 0.93
C ASN A 202 -7.11 -15.21 1.47
N THR A 203 -7.16 -14.83 2.74
CA THR A 203 -8.29 -14.06 3.29
C THR A 203 -8.14 -12.60 2.93
N THR A 204 -9.22 -11.97 2.43
CA THR A 204 -9.25 -10.51 2.26
C THR A 204 -9.53 -9.88 3.62
N VAL A 205 -8.59 -9.07 4.12
CA VAL A 205 -8.68 -8.44 5.44
C VAL A 205 -8.69 -6.92 5.32
N LYS A 206 -9.39 -6.27 6.26
CA LYS A 206 -9.27 -4.84 6.53
C LYS A 206 -8.57 -4.69 7.88
N VAL A 207 -7.36 -4.16 7.87
CA VAL A 207 -6.49 -4.01 9.06
C VAL A 207 -6.44 -2.54 9.43
N LYS A 208 -6.95 -2.18 10.61
CA LYS A 208 -6.83 -0.84 11.16
C LYS A 208 -5.63 -0.76 12.09
N VAL A 209 -4.79 0.25 11.85
CA VAL A 209 -3.56 0.49 12.61
C VAL A 209 -3.60 1.89 13.20
N ALA A 210 -3.48 1.99 14.51
CA ALA A 210 -3.42 3.27 15.23
C ALA A 210 -2.01 3.87 15.21
N TYR A 211 -1.93 5.18 15.02
CA TYR A 211 -0.70 5.95 15.00
C TYR A 211 -0.72 7.02 16.11
N PRO A 212 0.45 7.43 16.65
CA PRO A 212 1.81 7.08 16.21
C PRO A 212 2.34 5.74 16.74
N VAL A 213 1.57 4.99 17.53
CA VAL A 213 2.04 3.75 18.19
C VAL A 213 2.23 2.57 17.22
N ASN A 214 1.74 2.68 15.99
CA ASN A 214 1.83 1.65 14.94
C ASN A 214 1.32 0.27 15.40
N THR A 215 0.15 0.26 16.03
CA THR A 215 -0.44 -0.94 16.64
C THR A 215 -1.77 -1.27 15.96
N ILE A 216 -2.00 -2.55 15.64
CA ILE A 216 -3.31 -3.01 15.14
C ILE A 216 -4.37 -2.79 16.22
N VAL A 217 -5.46 -2.12 15.83
CA VAL A 217 -6.69 -1.95 16.63
C VAL A 217 -7.76 -2.97 16.26
N SER A 218 -7.87 -3.30 14.96
CA SER A 218 -8.81 -4.32 14.49
C SER A 218 -8.34 -5.01 13.22
N VAL A 219 -8.79 -6.25 13.02
CA VAL A 219 -8.71 -6.98 11.75
C VAL A 219 -10.10 -7.50 11.43
N GLY A 220 -10.69 -6.99 10.35
CA GLY A 220 -11.98 -7.42 9.84
C GLY A 220 -11.85 -8.25 8.56
N ASN A 221 -12.89 -9.02 8.24
CA ASN A 221 -13.01 -9.77 6.98
C ASN A 221 -13.63 -8.88 5.91
N ALA A 222 -12.82 -8.30 5.04
CA ALA A 222 -13.28 -7.43 3.96
C ALA A 222 -13.91 -8.18 2.77
N GLY A 223 -13.82 -9.51 2.73
CA GLY A 223 -14.43 -10.36 1.72
C GLY A 223 -15.82 -10.90 2.11
N ALA A 224 -16.21 -10.77 3.37
CA ALA A 224 -17.55 -11.08 3.80
C ALA A 224 -18.48 -9.91 3.41
N THR A 225 -19.24 -10.07 2.33
CA THR A 225 -20.43 -9.27 2.13
C THR A 225 -21.37 -9.61 3.28
N THR A 226 -21.51 -8.72 4.26
CA THR A 226 -22.62 -8.76 5.19
C THR A 226 -23.88 -8.62 4.33
N GLY A 227 -24.50 -9.76 4.00
CA GLY A 227 -25.85 -9.79 3.46
C GLY A 227 -26.77 -9.16 4.51
N GLY A 228 -27.17 -7.93 4.29
CA GLY A 228 -28.23 -7.26 5.01
C GLY A 228 -29.57 -7.57 4.38
#